data_a2bf307764d6d67c3f74b6d49c1e2039
#
_entry.id   a2bf307764d6d67c3f74b6d49c1e2039
#
_cell.length_a   1.000
_cell.length_b   1.000
_cell.length_c   1.000
_cell.angle_alpha   90.00
_cell.angle_beta   90.00
_cell.angle_gamma   90.00
#
_symmetry.space_group_name_H-M   'P 1'
#
loop_
_entity.id
_entity.type
_entity.pdbx_description
1 polymer ?
#
loop_
_entity_poly.entity_id
_entity_poly.type
_entity_poly.pdbx_seq_one_letter_code
_entity_poly.pdbx_strand_id
1 'polypeptide(L)'
;MNQTIKFLLFVVTLGTLTACDETGDQIVAEEMTIPKGYALSAGTSTVFFNSAVAYDQPAKWVSGVYDTRFTRGDQLYDNVKTINNNGHMGGLGPVYAGYSCGSCHRNAGRTEPTLWTQGGSGTYGFTSALIYVTRKNGAFFPDYGRVIHDNAIYGVQPEGKLRVTWDFQKFQFPDGEAYELAKPNFEIYEWYADSIAPEDLFCTVRIPLRHVGMGQIMAIDRHEIEQLAARSNYPEYGISGKANYIVERGVRQLGLSGNKAQHADLTVELGFSSDMGMTNSRYPEEISEGQLQINQGSMMGLLYDQLDVSTEDMENVDLYMQSLGVPARRNVNDAHVIRGEQMFYQAKCHLCHVTTLHTQPRGSTLLAGTELPWLGGQVIHPYSDFLLHDMGSEIMGVGLNDNYVSGLARGNEWRTTPLWGVGLQQKVNGHTYFLHDGRARNFVEAIMWHGGEGEASKNLFKNMSKTDRDDLIAFLKSL
;
A
#
# COMPACT_ATOMS: atom_id res chain seq x y z
N MET A 1 -58.03 49.02 -52.92
CA MET A 1 -58.38 47.70 -52.31
C MET A 1 -57.13 47.18 -51.57
N ASN A 2 -57.05 47.43 -50.26
CA ASN A 2 -55.91 47.09 -49.43
C ASN A 2 -56.11 45.68 -48.85
N GLN A 3 -55.16 44.81 -49.11
CA GLN A 3 -55.03 43.56 -48.39
C GLN A 3 -53.89 43.69 -47.37
N THR A 4 -54.28 43.63 -46.11
CA THR A 4 -53.41 43.65 -44.97
C THR A 4 -52.90 42.23 -44.70
N ILE A 5 -51.59 42.01 -44.87
CA ILE A 5 -50.94 40.77 -44.56
C ILE A 5 -50.60 40.80 -43.07
N LYS A 6 -51.20 39.91 -42.24
CA LYS A 6 -50.83 39.66 -40.83
C LYS A 6 -49.63 38.79 -40.80
N PHE A 7 -48.48 39.30 -40.27
CA PHE A 7 -47.33 38.52 -39.91
C PHE A 7 -47.60 37.83 -38.55
N LEU A 8 -47.60 36.51 -38.57
CA LEU A 8 -47.62 35.68 -37.38
C LEU A 8 -46.19 35.54 -36.90
N LEU A 9 -45.87 36.17 -35.73
CA LEU A 9 -44.59 36.01 -35.08
C LEU A 9 -44.59 34.64 -34.38
N PHE A 10 -43.80 33.68 -34.88
CA PHE A 10 -43.50 32.45 -34.17
C PHE A 10 -42.36 32.78 -33.17
N VAL A 11 -42.68 32.83 -31.91
CA VAL A 11 -41.68 32.85 -30.82
C VAL A 11 -41.16 31.44 -30.65
N VAL A 12 -39.98 31.17 -31.20
CA VAL A 12 -39.22 29.95 -30.86
C VAL A 12 -38.57 30.18 -29.54
N THR A 13 -39.14 29.61 -28.47
CA THR A 13 -38.44 29.48 -27.20
C THR A 13 -37.30 28.49 -27.39
N LEU A 14 -36.08 29.01 -27.51
CA LEU A 14 -34.86 28.23 -27.37
C LEU A 14 -34.81 27.78 -25.90
N GLY A 15 -35.19 26.54 -25.66
CA GLY A 15 -34.85 25.86 -24.41
C GLY A 15 -33.34 25.75 -24.34
N THR A 16 -32.71 26.53 -23.48
CA THR A 16 -31.35 26.31 -23.07
C THR A 16 -31.30 24.97 -22.34
N LEU A 17 -30.89 23.94 -23.05
CA LEU A 17 -30.34 22.76 -22.42
C LEU A 17 -29.10 23.25 -21.63
N THR A 18 -29.26 23.46 -20.34
CA THR A 18 -28.13 23.47 -19.43
C THR A 18 -27.54 22.06 -19.52
N ALA A 19 -26.56 21.87 -20.40
CA ALA A 19 -25.58 20.83 -20.23
C ALA A 19 -25.06 21.00 -18.80
N CYS A 20 -25.18 19.97 -17.97
CA CYS A 20 -24.34 19.84 -16.81
C CYS A 20 -22.92 19.87 -17.36
N ASP A 21 -22.29 21.01 -17.24
CA ASP A 21 -20.85 21.10 -17.33
C ASP A 21 -20.35 20.22 -16.18
N GLU A 22 -19.94 19.01 -16.48
CA GLU A 22 -18.97 18.31 -15.68
C GLU A 22 -17.70 19.13 -15.78
N THR A 23 -17.64 20.24 -15.04
CA THR A 23 -16.39 20.84 -14.64
C THR A 23 -15.72 19.77 -13.82
N GLY A 24 -15.00 18.88 -14.50
CA GLY A 24 -13.98 18.11 -13.83
C GLY A 24 -13.21 19.10 -12.97
N ASP A 25 -13.16 18.87 -11.67
CA ASP A 25 -12.43 19.68 -10.74
C ASP A 25 -11.06 19.96 -11.37
N GLN A 26 -10.86 21.16 -11.86
CA GLN A 26 -9.54 21.62 -12.22
C GLN A 26 -8.77 21.62 -10.92
N ILE A 27 -7.93 20.60 -10.77
CA ILE A 27 -7.04 20.44 -9.64
C ILE A 27 -6.07 21.64 -9.71
N VAL A 28 -6.43 22.71 -9.04
CA VAL A 28 -5.54 23.84 -8.86
C VAL A 28 -4.44 23.32 -7.92
N ALA A 29 -3.26 23.10 -8.48
CA ALA A 29 -2.06 22.86 -7.68
C ALA A 29 -1.89 24.09 -6.78
N GLU A 30 -2.14 23.91 -5.48
CA GLU A 30 -1.90 24.95 -4.49
C GLU A 30 -0.38 25.12 -4.43
N GLU A 31 0.12 26.25 -4.93
CA GLU A 31 1.54 26.56 -4.95
C GLU A 31 1.96 26.82 -3.49
N MET A 32 2.49 25.78 -2.85
CA MET A 32 2.98 25.91 -1.47
C MET A 32 4.29 26.69 -1.48
N THR A 33 4.29 27.82 -0.80
CA THR A 33 5.53 28.58 -0.51
C THR A 33 6.30 27.85 0.59
N ILE A 34 7.35 27.12 0.23
CA ILE A 34 8.07 26.24 1.13
C ILE A 34 9.49 26.72 1.34
N PRO A 35 10.05 26.66 2.56
CA PRO A 35 11.48 26.83 2.78
C PRO A 35 12.26 25.85 1.90
N LYS A 36 13.34 26.32 1.30
CA LYS A 36 14.15 25.56 0.34
C LYS A 36 14.55 24.21 0.93
N GLY A 37 14.06 23.15 0.33
CA GLY A 37 14.38 21.74 0.68
C GLY A 37 13.53 21.09 1.75
N TYR A 38 12.84 21.85 2.61
CA TYR A 38 12.17 21.29 3.79
C TYR A 38 10.91 20.44 3.49
N ALA A 39 10.20 20.75 2.43
CA ALA A 39 9.01 19.98 2.03
C ALA A 39 9.27 19.00 0.89
N LEU A 40 10.50 18.88 0.44
CA LEU A 40 10.85 17.97 -0.65
C LEU A 40 10.97 16.54 -0.14
N SER A 41 9.82 15.88 0.04
CA SER A 41 9.72 14.52 0.60
C SER A 41 10.61 13.49 -0.13
N ALA A 42 10.82 13.66 -1.44
CA ALA A 42 11.60 12.74 -2.29
C ALA A 42 12.53 13.49 -3.26
N GLY A 43 13.18 14.55 -2.80
CA GLY A 43 14.08 15.33 -3.64
C GLY A 43 13.41 15.80 -4.93
N THR A 44 14.05 15.54 -6.08
CA THR A 44 13.53 15.96 -7.40
C THR A 44 12.28 15.19 -7.87
N SER A 45 11.93 14.09 -7.22
CA SER A 45 10.69 13.34 -7.48
C SER A 45 9.52 13.83 -6.63
N THR A 46 9.69 14.91 -5.88
CA THR A 46 8.59 15.51 -5.11
C THR A 46 7.61 16.22 -6.03
N VAL A 47 6.31 15.98 -5.81
CA VAL A 47 5.20 16.61 -6.53
C VAL A 47 4.37 17.46 -5.56
N PHE A 48 3.81 18.58 -6.07
CA PHE A 48 3.08 19.55 -5.26
C PHE A 48 1.58 19.46 -5.54
N PHE A 49 1.04 18.26 -5.35
CA PHE A 49 -0.39 18.01 -5.51
C PHE A 49 -1.03 17.75 -4.15
N ASN A 50 -2.18 18.35 -3.92
CA ASN A 50 -3.00 18.19 -2.73
C ASN A 50 -4.45 17.84 -3.15
N SER A 51 -4.60 16.75 -3.93
CA SER A 51 -5.86 16.36 -4.55
C SER A 51 -6.08 14.87 -4.46
N ALA A 52 -7.21 14.40 -4.96
CA ALA A 52 -7.56 12.98 -5.01
C ALA A 52 -6.60 12.13 -5.88
N VAL A 53 -5.82 12.76 -6.76
CA VAL A 53 -4.85 12.08 -7.62
C VAL A 53 -3.40 12.34 -7.18
N ALA A 54 -3.17 12.77 -5.95
CA ALA A 54 -1.84 13.19 -5.50
C ALA A 54 -0.80 12.05 -5.49
N TYR A 55 -1.21 10.79 -5.37
CA TYR A 55 -0.29 9.66 -5.39
C TYR A 55 0.00 9.15 -6.79
N ASP A 56 -0.85 9.48 -7.74
CA ASP A 56 -0.82 9.00 -9.11
C ASP A 56 -0.22 10.02 -10.07
N GLN A 57 0.67 10.86 -9.58
CA GLN A 57 1.33 11.88 -10.39
C GLN A 57 2.73 11.45 -10.77
N PRO A 58 3.12 11.61 -12.05
CA PRO A 58 4.49 11.35 -12.46
C PRO A 58 5.45 12.35 -11.79
N ALA A 59 6.63 11.87 -11.45
CA ALA A 59 7.72 12.75 -11.04
C ALA A 59 8.06 13.74 -12.16
N LYS A 60 8.51 14.96 -11.80
CA LYS A 60 8.77 16.06 -12.76
C LYS A 60 9.78 15.75 -13.87
N TRP A 61 10.61 14.74 -13.69
CA TRP A 61 11.59 14.33 -14.69
C TRP A 61 11.01 13.36 -15.74
N VAL A 62 9.80 12.84 -15.54
CA VAL A 62 9.11 11.99 -16.53
C VAL A 62 8.76 12.87 -17.73
N SER A 63 9.35 12.55 -18.88
CA SER A 63 9.14 13.29 -20.13
C SER A 63 9.61 12.48 -21.34
N GLY A 64 9.14 12.82 -22.53
CA GLY A 64 9.51 12.16 -23.76
C GLY A 64 9.14 10.67 -23.78
N VAL A 65 10.10 9.78 -24.01
CA VAL A 65 9.87 8.33 -24.04
C VAL A 65 9.35 7.80 -22.70
N TYR A 66 9.77 8.39 -21.58
CA TYR A 66 9.32 8.00 -20.26
C TYR A 66 7.85 8.38 -20.00
N ASP A 67 7.39 9.48 -20.56
CA ASP A 67 5.98 9.91 -20.47
C ASP A 67 5.05 8.91 -21.19
N THR A 68 5.44 8.47 -22.39
CA THR A 68 4.70 7.45 -23.13
C THR A 68 4.65 6.12 -22.38
N ARG A 69 5.79 5.68 -21.83
CA ARG A 69 5.88 4.43 -21.05
C ARG A 69 5.15 4.53 -19.72
N PHE A 70 5.21 5.69 -19.03
CA PHE A 70 4.44 5.97 -17.82
C PHE A 70 2.93 5.82 -18.10
N THR A 71 2.42 6.50 -19.15
CA THR A 71 1.01 6.42 -19.53
C THR A 71 0.58 4.99 -19.88
N ARG A 72 1.45 4.24 -20.56
CA ARG A 72 1.18 2.83 -20.85
C ARG A 72 1.14 1.97 -19.60
N GLY A 73 2.10 2.17 -18.70
CA GLY A 73 2.18 1.46 -17.42
C GLY A 73 0.96 1.74 -16.53
N ASP A 74 0.53 2.99 -16.45
CA ASP A 74 -0.67 3.43 -15.75
C ASP A 74 -1.93 2.72 -16.27
N GLN A 75 -2.13 2.72 -17.60
CA GLN A 75 -3.23 1.99 -18.22
C GLN A 75 -3.21 0.50 -17.90
N LEU A 76 -2.05 -0.15 -17.95
CA LEU A 76 -1.90 -1.57 -17.62
C LEU A 76 -2.15 -1.85 -16.16
N TYR A 77 -1.76 -0.92 -15.30
CA TYR A 77 -1.94 -1.00 -13.85
C TYR A 77 -3.42 -0.91 -13.46
N ASP A 78 -4.16 0.04 -14.00
CA ASP A 78 -5.56 0.31 -13.64
C ASP A 78 -6.58 -0.57 -14.36
N ASN A 79 -6.28 -0.96 -15.60
CA ASN A 79 -7.23 -1.69 -16.42
C ASN A 79 -7.58 -3.07 -15.85
N VAL A 80 -8.87 -3.35 -15.78
CA VAL A 80 -9.43 -4.64 -15.35
C VAL A 80 -8.98 -5.75 -16.31
N LYS A 81 -8.40 -6.80 -15.75
CA LYS A 81 -8.00 -7.99 -16.49
C LYS A 81 -9.22 -8.88 -16.75
N THR A 82 -9.19 -9.59 -17.85
CA THR A 82 -10.26 -10.48 -18.29
C THR A 82 -9.75 -11.91 -18.47
N ILE A 83 -10.67 -12.87 -18.50
CA ILE A 83 -10.33 -14.29 -18.71
C ILE A 83 -9.89 -14.59 -20.16
N ASN A 84 -10.19 -13.72 -21.11
CA ASN A 84 -9.85 -13.94 -22.51
C ASN A 84 -8.46 -13.41 -22.79
N ASN A 85 -7.57 -14.27 -23.25
CA ASN A 85 -6.20 -13.90 -23.63
C ASN A 85 -6.18 -13.15 -24.98
N ASN A 86 -6.77 -11.96 -25.01
CA ASN A 86 -6.84 -11.08 -26.18
C ASN A 86 -5.82 -9.94 -26.10
N GLY A 87 -4.56 -10.26 -25.82
CA GLY A 87 -3.50 -9.27 -25.67
C GLY A 87 -3.39 -8.78 -24.22
N HIS A 88 -2.96 -7.52 -24.03
CA HIS A 88 -2.54 -6.94 -22.74
C HIS A 88 -3.53 -6.94 -21.57
N MET A 89 -4.78 -7.37 -21.81
CA MET A 89 -5.86 -7.33 -20.80
C MET A 89 -6.41 -8.73 -20.48
N GLY A 90 -5.89 -9.77 -21.10
CA GLY A 90 -6.35 -11.14 -20.93
C GLY A 90 -5.53 -11.93 -19.92
N GLY A 91 -5.97 -13.16 -19.63
CA GLY A 91 -5.22 -14.13 -18.82
C GLY A 91 -5.54 -14.11 -17.33
N LEU A 92 -6.61 -13.47 -16.87
CA LEU A 92 -7.00 -13.47 -15.46
C LEU A 92 -7.37 -14.88 -14.99
N GLY A 93 -6.80 -15.30 -13.87
CA GLY A 93 -7.17 -16.52 -13.17
C GLY A 93 -6.40 -17.76 -13.61
N PRO A 94 -6.80 -18.96 -13.21
CA PRO A 94 -8.17 -19.44 -12.84
C PRO A 94 -8.71 -18.97 -11.49
N VAL A 95 -7.86 -18.78 -10.48
CA VAL A 95 -8.22 -18.15 -9.20
C VAL A 95 -7.44 -16.86 -9.03
N TYR A 96 -8.00 -15.89 -8.30
CA TYR A 96 -7.37 -14.60 -8.13
C TYR A 96 -7.85 -13.90 -6.86
N ALA A 97 -7.00 -13.04 -6.29
CA ALA A 97 -7.33 -12.15 -5.18
C ALA A 97 -7.76 -10.77 -5.69
N GLY A 98 -7.19 -10.30 -6.82
CA GLY A 98 -7.49 -9.03 -7.46
C GLY A 98 -7.58 -9.16 -8.99
N TYR A 99 -8.21 -8.20 -9.65
CA TYR A 99 -8.41 -8.20 -11.10
C TYR A 99 -7.68 -7.05 -11.81
N SER A 100 -6.98 -6.23 -11.09
CA SER A 100 -5.99 -5.23 -11.55
C SER A 100 -5.17 -4.75 -10.36
N CYS A 101 -4.01 -4.13 -10.61
CA CYS A 101 -3.25 -3.48 -9.55
C CYS A 101 -4.07 -2.37 -8.89
N GLY A 102 -4.74 -1.52 -9.70
CA GLY A 102 -5.60 -0.44 -9.24
C GLY A 102 -6.84 -0.91 -8.46
N SER A 103 -7.28 -2.17 -8.60
CA SER A 103 -8.38 -2.70 -7.79
C SER A 103 -8.05 -2.72 -6.29
N CYS A 104 -6.80 -3.02 -5.94
CA CYS A 104 -6.29 -2.98 -4.57
C CYS A 104 -5.55 -1.69 -4.25
N HIS A 105 -4.87 -1.10 -5.23
CA HIS A 105 -4.01 0.07 -5.07
C HIS A 105 -4.57 1.31 -5.78
N ARG A 106 -5.83 1.63 -5.56
CA ARG A 106 -6.52 2.75 -6.22
C ARG A 106 -5.71 4.03 -6.16
N ASN A 107 -5.49 4.67 -7.32
CA ASN A 107 -4.67 5.88 -7.47
C ASN A 107 -3.26 5.69 -6.87
N ALA A 108 -2.62 4.55 -7.11
CA ALA A 108 -1.34 4.15 -6.51
C ALA A 108 -1.30 4.17 -4.96
N GLY A 109 -2.46 4.21 -4.32
CA GLY A 109 -2.66 4.27 -2.89
C GLY A 109 -3.15 2.95 -2.29
N ARG A 110 -4.25 3.02 -1.57
CA ARG A 110 -4.94 1.88 -0.93
C ARG A 110 -6.42 1.96 -1.24
N THR A 111 -6.97 0.95 -1.87
CA THR A 111 -8.43 0.84 -1.97
C THR A 111 -9.03 0.65 -0.58
N GLU A 112 -10.22 1.23 -0.35
CA GLU A 112 -10.92 1.03 0.90
C GLU A 112 -11.23 -0.46 1.10
N PRO A 113 -10.70 -1.10 2.16
CA PRO A 113 -10.98 -2.51 2.39
C PRO A 113 -12.42 -2.69 2.87
N THR A 114 -13.12 -3.66 2.29
CA THR A 114 -14.52 -3.95 2.68
C THR A 114 -14.65 -4.63 4.05
N LEU A 115 -13.55 -4.80 4.77
CA LEU A 115 -13.49 -5.44 6.09
C LEU A 115 -14.38 -4.75 7.13
N TRP A 116 -14.65 -3.44 6.98
CA TRP A 116 -15.45 -2.63 7.90
C TRP A 116 -16.91 -2.44 7.50
N THR A 117 -17.26 -2.65 6.23
CA THR A 117 -18.53 -2.19 5.66
C THR A 117 -19.72 -3.10 5.93
N GLN A 118 -19.52 -4.26 6.53
CA GLN A 118 -20.57 -5.28 6.59
C GLN A 118 -21.05 -5.66 7.99
N GLY A 119 -21.10 -4.74 8.91
CA GLY A 119 -21.78 -4.94 10.20
C GLY A 119 -21.34 -6.19 10.99
N GLY A 120 -20.15 -6.68 10.78
CA GLY A 120 -19.53 -7.78 11.52
C GLY A 120 -19.93 -9.19 11.07
N SER A 121 -20.57 -9.38 9.91
CA SER A 121 -21.02 -10.72 9.51
C SER A 121 -20.72 -11.09 8.06
N GLY A 122 -19.43 -11.17 7.73
CA GLY A 122 -18.97 -11.71 6.46
C GLY A 122 -18.63 -10.67 5.42
N THR A 123 -17.58 -10.93 4.65
CA THR A 123 -17.24 -10.20 3.45
C THR A 123 -17.83 -10.91 2.24
N TYR A 124 -18.52 -10.20 1.40
CA TYR A 124 -19.05 -10.72 0.15
C TYR A 124 -18.40 -9.96 -1.01
N GLY A 125 -17.85 -10.69 -1.98
CA GLY A 125 -17.20 -10.12 -3.13
C GLY A 125 -15.76 -9.69 -2.86
N PHE A 126 -15.27 -8.73 -3.64
CA PHE A 126 -13.90 -8.29 -3.61
C PHE A 126 -13.55 -7.54 -2.31
N THR A 127 -12.53 -8.02 -1.59
CA THR A 127 -12.14 -7.50 -0.28
C THR A 127 -11.10 -6.39 -0.35
N SER A 128 -10.38 -6.24 -1.46
CA SER A 128 -9.17 -5.41 -1.61
C SER A 128 -8.09 -5.71 -0.56
N ALA A 129 -8.04 -6.95 -0.08
CA ALA A 129 -7.06 -7.42 0.90
C ALA A 129 -6.60 -8.82 0.55
N LEU A 130 -5.33 -9.13 0.78
CA LEU A 130 -4.78 -10.46 0.62
C LEU A 130 -5.02 -11.27 1.90
N ILE A 131 -5.55 -12.48 1.74
CA ILE A 131 -5.86 -13.41 2.83
C ILE A 131 -4.67 -14.35 3.00
N TYR A 132 -4.00 -14.27 4.13
CA TYR A 132 -2.85 -15.11 4.45
C TYR A 132 -3.24 -16.22 5.41
N VAL A 133 -2.80 -17.43 5.12
CA VAL A 133 -2.98 -18.59 5.99
C VAL A 133 -1.64 -19.25 6.31
N THR A 134 -1.44 -19.59 7.56
CA THR A 134 -0.30 -20.35 8.03
C THR A 134 -0.76 -21.38 9.06
N ARG A 135 0.07 -22.39 9.31
CA ARG A 135 -0.05 -23.19 10.53
C ARG A 135 0.23 -22.31 11.74
N LYS A 136 -0.26 -22.69 12.92
CA LYS A 136 0.01 -21.95 14.16
C LYS A 136 1.50 -21.84 14.50
N ASN A 137 2.33 -22.72 13.97
CA ASN A 137 3.79 -22.65 14.07
C ASN A 137 4.45 -21.74 13.02
N GLY A 138 3.68 -21.07 12.16
CA GLY A 138 4.14 -20.16 11.11
C GLY A 138 4.49 -20.83 9.76
N ALA A 139 4.40 -22.15 9.66
CA ALA A 139 4.64 -22.85 8.40
C ALA A 139 3.47 -22.66 7.41
N PHE A 140 3.77 -22.66 6.11
CA PHE A 140 2.76 -22.60 5.07
C PHE A 140 2.03 -23.93 4.86
N PHE A 141 0.89 -23.81 4.21
CA PHE A 141 0.18 -24.95 3.65
C PHE A 141 0.55 -25.08 2.17
N PRO A 142 1.27 -26.13 1.74
CA PRO A 142 1.77 -26.23 0.37
C PRO A 142 0.66 -26.17 -0.69
N ASP A 143 -0.53 -26.68 -0.37
CA ASP A 143 -1.66 -26.76 -1.30
C ASP A 143 -2.37 -25.43 -1.53
N TYR A 144 -2.08 -24.41 -0.71
CA TYR A 144 -2.68 -23.06 -0.79
C TYR A 144 -1.68 -21.96 -1.11
N GLY A 145 -0.40 -22.26 -1.13
CA GLY A 145 0.64 -21.25 -1.30
C GLY A 145 0.64 -20.23 -0.16
N ARG A 146 0.81 -18.95 -0.49
CA ARG A 146 0.89 -17.85 0.49
C ARG A 146 -0.43 -17.18 0.75
N VAL A 147 -1.32 -17.18 -0.22
CA VAL A 147 -2.55 -16.39 -0.26
C VAL A 147 -3.71 -17.28 -0.62
N ILE A 148 -4.81 -17.15 0.10
CA ILE A 148 -6.09 -17.74 -0.30
C ILE A 148 -6.73 -16.83 -1.33
N HIS A 149 -7.10 -17.39 -2.48
CA HIS A 149 -7.83 -16.70 -3.54
C HIS A 149 -9.33 -16.86 -3.31
N ASP A 150 -9.97 -15.75 -3.01
CA ASP A 150 -11.40 -15.71 -2.71
C ASP A 150 -12.28 -15.43 -3.95
N ASN A 151 -11.65 -15.32 -5.12
CA ASN A 151 -12.33 -15.20 -6.42
C ASN A 151 -11.81 -16.22 -7.43
N ALA A 152 -12.65 -16.52 -8.42
CA ALA A 152 -12.30 -17.44 -9.51
C ALA A 152 -13.04 -17.05 -10.80
N ILE A 153 -12.52 -17.51 -11.93
CA ILE A 153 -13.21 -17.37 -13.23
C ILE A 153 -14.43 -18.31 -13.29
N TYR A 154 -15.31 -18.08 -14.27
CA TYR A 154 -16.48 -18.93 -14.48
C TYR A 154 -16.09 -20.41 -14.68
N GLY A 155 -16.73 -21.30 -13.93
CA GLY A 155 -16.48 -22.75 -13.98
C GLY A 155 -15.38 -23.26 -13.05
N VAL A 156 -14.70 -22.36 -12.33
CA VAL A 156 -13.70 -22.69 -11.29
C VAL A 156 -14.23 -22.21 -9.94
N GLN A 157 -13.97 -22.97 -8.89
CA GLN A 157 -14.30 -22.57 -7.52
C GLN A 157 -13.14 -21.75 -6.94
N PRO A 158 -13.41 -20.68 -6.17
CA PRO A 158 -12.40 -20.04 -5.35
C PRO A 158 -11.90 -20.99 -4.26
N GLU A 159 -10.82 -20.63 -3.58
CA GLU A 159 -10.27 -21.50 -2.53
C GLU A 159 -11.06 -21.41 -1.23
N GLY A 160 -11.51 -20.21 -0.87
CA GLY A 160 -12.31 -20.00 0.34
C GLY A 160 -12.90 -18.60 0.42
N LYS A 161 -13.70 -18.34 1.45
CA LYS A 161 -14.31 -17.04 1.73
C LYS A 161 -13.96 -16.54 3.12
N LEU A 162 -13.58 -15.27 3.21
CA LEU A 162 -13.21 -14.60 4.45
C LEU A 162 -14.44 -14.07 5.19
N ARG A 163 -14.44 -14.26 6.51
CA ARG A 163 -15.31 -13.55 7.45
C ARG A 163 -14.45 -12.74 8.39
N VAL A 164 -14.87 -11.51 8.69
CA VAL A 164 -14.22 -10.64 9.67
C VAL A 164 -15.22 -10.24 10.74
N THR A 165 -14.85 -10.39 12.00
CA THR A 165 -15.56 -9.83 13.14
C THR A 165 -14.65 -8.91 13.94
N TRP A 166 -15.22 -7.99 14.71
CA TRP A 166 -14.46 -6.96 15.40
C TRP A 166 -14.77 -6.94 16.88
N ASP A 167 -13.73 -6.98 17.71
CA ASP A 167 -13.81 -6.75 19.14
C ASP A 167 -13.37 -5.33 19.47
N PHE A 168 -14.21 -4.57 20.15
CA PHE A 168 -13.95 -3.17 20.50
C PHE A 168 -13.59 -3.04 21.97
N GLN A 169 -12.46 -2.38 22.25
CA GLN A 169 -11.97 -2.10 23.59
C GLN A 169 -11.85 -0.59 23.80
N LYS A 170 -12.51 -0.07 24.84
CA LYS A 170 -12.50 1.34 25.19
C LYS A 170 -11.42 1.63 26.23
N PHE A 171 -10.72 2.71 26.01
CA PHE A 171 -9.64 3.20 26.87
C PHE A 171 -9.81 4.70 27.10
N GLN A 172 -9.00 5.24 28.02
CA GLN A 172 -8.90 6.67 28.29
C GLN A 172 -7.47 7.13 28.37
N PHE A 173 -7.21 8.33 27.89
CA PHE A 173 -5.99 9.08 28.19
C PHE A 173 -6.01 9.57 29.63
N PRO A 174 -4.85 9.96 30.23
CA PRO A 174 -4.80 10.47 31.60
C PRO A 174 -5.68 11.70 31.84
N ASP A 175 -5.96 12.50 30.82
CA ASP A 175 -6.86 13.67 30.87
C ASP A 175 -8.34 13.33 30.73
N GLY A 176 -8.70 12.06 30.60
CA GLY A 176 -10.08 11.58 30.49
C GLY A 176 -10.64 11.51 29.08
N GLU A 177 -9.91 11.96 28.05
CA GLU A 177 -10.33 11.77 26.66
C GLU A 177 -10.40 10.27 26.33
N ALA A 178 -11.51 9.81 25.77
CA ALA A 178 -11.71 8.41 25.43
C ALA A 178 -11.15 8.09 24.04
N TYR A 179 -10.61 6.88 23.88
CA TYR A 179 -10.30 6.28 22.60
C TYR A 179 -10.72 4.80 22.60
N GLU A 180 -10.87 4.24 21.42
CA GLU A 180 -11.29 2.85 21.25
C GLU A 180 -10.35 2.15 20.27
N LEU A 181 -9.99 0.92 20.59
CA LEU A 181 -9.23 0.05 19.69
C LEU A 181 -10.11 -1.08 19.18
N ALA A 182 -10.03 -1.35 17.90
CA ALA A 182 -10.75 -2.42 17.24
C ALA A 182 -9.78 -3.54 16.88
N LYS A 183 -10.04 -4.74 17.38
CA LYS A 183 -9.28 -5.95 17.07
C LYS A 183 -10.05 -6.79 16.06
N PRO A 184 -9.47 -7.10 14.89
CA PRO A 184 -10.09 -8.01 13.94
C PRO A 184 -9.91 -9.47 14.34
N ASN A 185 -10.92 -10.28 14.05
CA ASN A 185 -10.85 -11.74 14.05
C ASN A 185 -11.16 -12.20 12.63
N PHE A 186 -10.23 -12.95 12.05
CA PHE A 186 -10.31 -13.44 10.68
C PHE A 186 -10.60 -14.93 10.68
N GLU A 187 -11.55 -15.35 9.84
CA GLU A 187 -11.96 -16.73 9.69
C GLU A 187 -12.23 -17.04 8.21
N ILE A 188 -11.76 -18.19 7.72
CA ILE A 188 -12.24 -18.73 6.47
C ILE A 188 -13.50 -19.53 6.80
N TYR A 189 -14.67 -18.99 6.50
CA TYR A 189 -15.95 -19.58 6.89
C TYR A 189 -16.53 -20.53 5.84
N GLU A 190 -16.07 -20.43 4.61
CA GLU A 190 -16.45 -21.26 3.49
C GLU A 190 -15.19 -21.75 2.78
N TRP A 191 -15.00 -23.07 2.71
CA TRP A 191 -13.92 -23.72 2.00
C TRP A 191 -14.47 -24.42 0.77
N TYR A 192 -13.93 -24.10 -0.41
CA TYR A 192 -14.24 -24.78 -1.67
C TYR A 192 -13.14 -25.76 -2.07
N ALA A 193 -11.95 -25.59 -1.52
CA ALA A 193 -10.86 -26.55 -1.53
C ALA A 193 -10.89 -27.40 -0.23
N ASP A 194 -9.89 -28.26 -0.02
CA ASP A 194 -9.75 -29.04 1.20
C ASP A 194 -9.59 -28.12 2.42
N SER A 195 -10.49 -28.27 3.38
CA SER A 195 -10.49 -27.42 4.56
C SER A 195 -9.31 -27.69 5.48
N ILE A 196 -8.79 -26.61 6.06
CA ILE A 196 -7.77 -26.69 7.11
C ILE A 196 -8.47 -26.73 8.46
N ALA A 197 -8.03 -27.63 9.34
CA ALA A 197 -8.58 -27.74 10.68
C ALA A 197 -8.34 -26.44 11.48
N PRO A 198 -9.37 -25.86 12.13
CA PRO A 198 -9.24 -24.56 12.84
C PRO A 198 -8.16 -24.55 13.92
N GLU A 199 -7.89 -25.70 14.55
CA GLU A 199 -6.86 -25.85 15.56
C GLU A 199 -5.43 -25.70 15.01
N ASP A 200 -5.22 -25.92 13.72
CA ASP A 200 -3.93 -25.77 13.04
C ASP A 200 -3.83 -24.43 12.23
N LEU A 201 -4.94 -23.79 11.98
CA LEU A 201 -5.04 -22.61 11.12
C LEU A 201 -4.78 -21.30 11.89
N PHE A 202 -3.93 -20.44 11.35
CA PHE A 202 -3.88 -19.02 11.65
C PHE A 202 -4.21 -18.25 10.38
N CYS A 203 -5.27 -17.46 10.43
CA CYS A 203 -5.74 -16.63 9.32
C CYS A 203 -5.51 -15.15 9.64
N THR A 204 -5.02 -14.40 8.68
CA THR A 204 -4.84 -12.95 8.77
C THR A 204 -5.05 -12.31 7.40
N VAL A 205 -5.14 -10.99 7.37
CA VAL A 205 -5.20 -10.25 6.10
C VAL A 205 -4.14 -9.16 6.06
N ARG A 206 -3.78 -8.77 4.84
CA ARG A 206 -2.97 -7.57 4.58
C ARG A 206 -3.66 -6.71 3.56
N ILE A 207 -3.93 -5.47 3.94
CA ILE A 207 -4.39 -4.44 2.99
C ILE A 207 -3.20 -3.91 2.20
N PRO A 208 -3.42 -3.40 0.98
CA PRO A 208 -2.33 -2.98 0.11
C PRO A 208 -1.48 -1.86 0.73
N LEU A 209 -0.21 -1.81 0.35
CA LEU A 209 0.69 -0.69 0.64
C LEU A 209 0.51 0.40 -0.42
N ARG A 210 0.79 1.65 -0.06
CA ARG A 210 0.88 2.72 -1.07
C ARG A 210 2.11 2.51 -1.93
N HIS A 211 2.00 2.74 -3.23
CA HIS A 211 3.12 2.66 -4.18
C HIS A 211 3.90 3.97 -4.33
N VAL A 212 3.42 5.03 -3.68
CA VAL A 212 4.11 6.32 -3.63
C VAL A 212 5.55 6.16 -3.17
N GLY A 213 6.48 6.65 -3.98
CA GLY A 213 7.91 6.65 -3.65
C GLY A 213 8.62 5.32 -3.83
N MET A 214 8.03 4.33 -4.51
CA MET A 214 8.68 3.03 -4.72
C MET A 214 10.02 3.15 -5.44
N GLY A 215 10.13 4.03 -6.44
CA GLY A 215 11.41 4.30 -7.10
C GLY A 215 12.48 4.81 -6.13
N GLN A 216 12.12 5.73 -5.23
CA GLN A 216 13.02 6.22 -4.19
C GLN A 216 13.43 5.12 -3.21
N ILE A 217 12.47 4.26 -2.81
CA ILE A 217 12.77 3.12 -1.92
C ILE A 217 13.79 2.19 -2.57
N MET A 218 13.61 1.87 -3.85
CA MET A 218 14.55 1.02 -4.59
C MET A 218 15.95 1.67 -4.71
N ALA A 219 16.00 3.00 -4.79
CA ALA A 219 17.24 3.76 -4.93
C ALA A 219 17.95 4.05 -3.60
N ILE A 220 17.37 3.76 -2.44
CA ILE A 220 18.02 4.00 -1.12
C ILE A 220 19.42 3.39 -1.09
N ASP A 221 20.37 4.11 -0.50
CA ASP A 221 21.69 3.60 -0.21
C ASP A 221 21.58 2.47 0.84
N ARG A 222 21.80 1.25 0.40
CA ARG A 222 21.66 0.07 1.24
C ARG A 222 22.63 0.07 2.40
N HIS A 223 23.80 0.66 2.20
CA HIS A 223 24.81 0.79 3.26
C HIS A 223 24.30 1.68 4.40
N GLU A 224 23.52 2.72 4.09
CA GLU A 224 22.90 3.57 5.12
C GLU A 224 21.91 2.77 5.98
N ILE A 225 21.11 1.89 5.37
CA ILE A 225 20.19 1.00 6.11
C ILE A 225 20.95 0.01 6.99
N GLU A 226 22.06 -0.55 6.49
CA GLU A 226 22.94 -1.44 7.27
C GLU A 226 23.57 -0.71 8.46
N GLN A 227 23.98 0.54 8.27
CA GLN A 227 24.48 1.39 9.35
C GLN A 227 23.38 1.71 10.38
N LEU A 228 22.14 1.96 9.93
CA LEU A 228 21.00 2.13 10.82
C LEU A 228 20.76 0.87 11.63
N ALA A 229 20.73 -0.29 11.02
CA ALA A 229 20.57 -1.58 11.72
C ALA A 229 21.67 -1.81 12.78
N ALA A 230 22.91 -1.46 12.45
CA ALA A 230 24.04 -1.58 13.38
C ALA A 230 23.94 -0.62 14.58
N ARG A 231 23.25 0.52 14.43
CA ARG A 231 23.07 1.54 15.47
C ARG A 231 21.73 1.45 16.19
N SER A 232 20.75 0.74 15.65
CA SER A 232 19.40 0.64 16.20
C SER A 232 19.42 -0.22 17.47
N ASN A 233 19.86 0.38 18.57
CA ASN A 233 19.88 -0.25 19.89
C ASN A 233 19.68 0.85 20.95
N TYR A 234 18.43 1.00 21.39
CA TYR A 234 18.01 1.99 22.38
C TYR A 234 17.37 1.25 23.56
N PRO A 235 18.17 0.63 24.44
CA PRO A 235 17.67 -0.23 25.52
C PRO A 235 16.77 0.50 26.52
N GLU A 236 16.93 1.82 26.67
CA GLU A 236 16.07 2.65 27.51
C GLU A 236 14.62 2.76 26.99
N TYR A 237 14.41 2.47 25.70
CA TYR A 237 13.09 2.44 25.06
C TYR A 237 12.70 1.04 24.59
N GLY A 238 13.58 0.05 24.72
CA GLY A 238 13.36 -1.32 24.26
C GLY A 238 13.38 -1.47 22.74
N ILE A 239 14.06 -0.56 22.02
CA ILE A 239 14.09 -0.54 20.55
C ILE A 239 15.37 -1.17 20.03
N SER A 240 15.23 -2.10 19.05
CA SER A 240 16.33 -2.81 18.39
C SER A 240 15.93 -3.21 16.98
N GLY A 241 16.05 -2.31 16.03
CA GLY A 241 15.72 -2.59 14.63
C GLY A 241 16.73 -3.53 13.95
N LYS A 242 16.27 -4.42 13.10
CA LYS A 242 17.13 -5.31 12.30
C LYS A 242 16.82 -5.27 10.82
N ALA A 243 17.86 -5.39 10.00
CA ALA A 243 17.70 -5.53 8.55
C ALA A 243 17.13 -6.91 8.18
N ASN A 244 16.22 -6.97 7.20
CA ASN A 244 15.79 -8.23 6.61
C ASN A 244 16.66 -8.56 5.41
N TYR A 245 17.29 -9.74 5.43
CA TYR A 245 18.00 -10.27 4.27
C TYR A 245 17.21 -11.42 3.67
N ILE A 246 16.98 -11.33 2.39
CA ILE A 246 16.22 -12.29 1.60
C ILE A 246 17.10 -12.88 0.49
N VAL A 247 16.69 -14.01 -0.07
CA VAL A 247 17.28 -14.56 -1.29
C VAL A 247 16.29 -14.32 -2.42
N GLU A 248 16.64 -13.42 -3.31
CA GLU A 248 15.85 -13.11 -4.49
C GLU A 248 16.69 -13.34 -5.74
N ARG A 249 16.13 -14.05 -6.73
CA ARG A 249 16.87 -14.47 -7.95
C ARG A 249 18.20 -15.19 -7.65
N GLY A 250 18.24 -15.97 -6.55
CA GLY A 250 19.44 -16.69 -6.13
C GLY A 250 20.52 -15.84 -5.46
N VAL A 251 20.29 -14.55 -5.27
CA VAL A 251 21.22 -13.62 -4.63
C VAL A 251 20.68 -13.18 -3.27
N ARG A 252 21.54 -13.24 -2.24
CA ARG A 252 21.21 -12.68 -0.92
C ARG A 252 21.27 -11.16 -0.98
N GLN A 253 20.15 -10.51 -0.68
CA GLN A 253 19.99 -9.07 -0.79
C GLN A 253 19.29 -8.49 0.45
N LEU A 254 19.50 -7.20 0.67
CA LEU A 254 18.74 -6.43 1.66
C LEU A 254 17.32 -6.16 1.14
N GLY A 255 16.30 -6.61 1.84
CA GLY A 255 14.92 -6.28 1.56
C GLY A 255 14.57 -4.87 2.04
N LEU A 256 13.78 -4.14 1.24
CA LEU A 256 13.34 -2.77 1.52
C LEU A 256 11.83 -2.59 1.34
N SER A 257 11.19 -3.38 0.48
CA SER A 257 9.77 -3.26 0.19
C SER A 257 8.93 -4.39 0.80
N GLY A 258 7.60 -4.21 0.76
CA GLY A 258 6.65 -5.10 1.42
C GLY A 258 6.51 -4.84 2.93
N ASN A 259 5.52 -5.45 3.56
CA ASN A 259 5.23 -5.24 4.99
C ASN A 259 6.33 -5.75 5.92
N LYS A 260 7.12 -6.69 5.47
CA LYS A 260 8.21 -7.32 6.26
C LYS A 260 9.59 -7.14 5.61
N ALA A 261 9.75 -6.11 4.77
CA ALA A 261 10.97 -5.92 3.97
C ALA A 261 11.36 -7.23 3.24
N GLN A 262 10.37 -7.90 2.65
CA GLN A 262 10.54 -9.21 2.05
C GLN A 262 10.95 -9.16 0.57
N HIS A 263 11.12 -7.98 -0.01
CA HIS A 263 11.53 -7.79 -1.39
C HIS A 263 12.64 -6.75 -1.47
N ALA A 264 13.66 -7.06 -2.27
CA ALA A 264 14.78 -6.15 -2.53
C ALA A 264 14.49 -5.21 -3.70
N ASP A 265 13.49 -5.55 -4.52
CA ASP A 265 13.10 -4.87 -5.74
C ASP A 265 11.58 -4.77 -5.86
N LEU A 266 11.07 -4.18 -6.94
CA LEU A 266 9.66 -4.27 -7.28
C LEU A 266 9.29 -5.70 -7.68
N THR A 267 8.07 -6.08 -7.39
CA THR A 267 7.57 -7.45 -7.59
C THR A 267 6.36 -7.45 -8.52
N VAL A 268 6.47 -6.72 -9.63
CA VAL A 268 5.40 -6.60 -10.64
C VAL A 268 5.02 -7.97 -11.17
N GLU A 269 6.00 -8.80 -11.50
CA GLU A 269 5.79 -10.17 -11.99
C GLU A 269 5.06 -11.05 -10.97
N LEU A 270 5.41 -10.90 -9.68
CA LEU A 270 4.75 -11.63 -8.61
C LEU A 270 3.29 -11.17 -8.43
N GLY A 271 3.01 -9.87 -8.53
CA GLY A 271 1.65 -9.33 -8.45
C GLY A 271 0.76 -9.87 -9.58
N PHE A 272 1.27 -9.95 -10.80
CA PHE A 272 0.53 -10.58 -11.90
C PHE A 272 0.27 -12.07 -11.64
N SER A 273 1.27 -12.81 -11.19
CA SER A 273 1.14 -14.26 -10.95
C SER A 273 0.34 -14.55 -9.67
N SER A 274 0.78 -14.05 -8.52
CA SER A 274 0.19 -14.38 -7.21
C SER A 274 -1.20 -13.79 -7.01
N ASP A 275 -1.42 -12.54 -7.44
CA ASP A 275 -2.66 -11.85 -7.08
C ASP A 275 -3.74 -11.97 -8.16
N MET A 276 -3.32 -12.14 -9.43
CA MET A 276 -4.22 -12.21 -10.59
C MET A 276 -4.19 -13.55 -11.32
N GLY A 277 -3.29 -14.47 -10.95
CA GLY A 277 -3.14 -15.77 -11.60
C GLY A 277 -2.63 -15.69 -13.04
N MET A 278 -1.92 -14.62 -13.41
CA MET A 278 -1.47 -14.35 -14.77
C MET A 278 -0.01 -14.78 -14.97
N THR A 279 0.23 -15.57 -16.02
CA THR A 279 1.56 -16.05 -16.38
C THR A 279 2.44 -14.95 -16.97
N ASN A 280 3.73 -15.02 -16.70
CA ASN A 280 4.74 -14.10 -17.20
C ASN A 280 6.11 -14.79 -17.31
N SER A 281 7.11 -14.10 -17.83
CA SER A 281 8.43 -14.69 -18.07
C SER A 281 9.13 -15.23 -16.82
N ARG A 282 8.82 -14.72 -15.64
CA ARG A 282 9.37 -15.18 -14.36
C ARG A 282 8.54 -16.30 -13.73
N TYR A 283 7.24 -16.27 -13.93
CA TYR A 283 6.27 -17.24 -13.45
C TYR A 283 5.45 -17.74 -14.64
N PRO A 284 6.03 -18.69 -15.42
CA PRO A 284 5.43 -19.13 -16.69
C PRO A 284 4.27 -20.14 -16.50
N GLU A 285 4.04 -20.57 -15.29
CA GLU A 285 2.98 -21.53 -14.95
C GLU A 285 1.89 -20.85 -14.14
N GLU A 286 0.63 -21.19 -14.36
CA GLU A 286 -0.51 -20.72 -13.57
C GLU A 286 -0.53 -21.28 -12.14
N ILE A 287 0.53 -21.92 -11.74
CA ILE A 287 0.71 -22.56 -10.46
C ILE A 287 1.68 -21.74 -9.65
N SER A 288 1.20 -21.13 -8.58
CA SER A 288 2.05 -20.52 -7.59
C SER A 288 2.11 -21.42 -6.36
N GLU A 289 3.30 -21.94 -6.08
CA GLU A 289 3.61 -22.68 -4.85
C GLU A 289 2.72 -23.94 -4.59
N GLY A 290 2.23 -24.60 -5.65
CA GLY A 290 1.51 -25.87 -5.53
C GLY A 290 0.03 -25.74 -5.15
N GLN A 291 -0.58 -24.59 -5.37
CA GLN A 291 -2.00 -24.37 -5.10
C GLN A 291 -2.90 -25.34 -5.88
N LEU A 292 -3.70 -26.11 -5.15
CA LEU A 292 -4.50 -27.19 -5.71
C LEU A 292 -5.53 -26.71 -6.73
N GLN A 293 -6.20 -25.60 -6.46
CA GLN A 293 -7.24 -25.05 -7.35
C GLN A 293 -6.67 -24.57 -8.68
N ILE A 294 -5.49 -23.98 -8.69
CA ILE A 294 -4.77 -23.56 -9.90
C ILE A 294 -4.39 -24.80 -10.72
N ASN A 295 -3.87 -25.86 -10.07
CA ASN A 295 -3.57 -27.12 -10.72
C ASN A 295 -4.80 -27.72 -11.41
N GLN A 296 -5.95 -27.69 -10.76
CA GLN A 296 -7.21 -28.17 -11.34
C GLN A 296 -7.67 -27.30 -12.50
N GLY A 297 -7.54 -25.97 -12.40
CA GLY A 297 -7.82 -25.04 -13.46
C GLY A 297 -6.97 -25.29 -14.70
N SER A 298 -5.68 -25.48 -14.53
CA SER A 298 -4.74 -25.83 -15.60
C SER A 298 -5.15 -27.14 -16.31
N MET A 299 -5.57 -28.14 -15.56
CA MET A 299 -6.05 -29.43 -16.12
C MET A 299 -7.34 -29.29 -16.94
N MET A 300 -8.10 -28.22 -16.79
CA MET A 300 -9.33 -27.95 -17.57
C MET A 300 -9.05 -27.43 -18.98
N GLY A 301 -7.81 -27.39 -19.44
CA GLY A 301 -7.42 -26.92 -20.76
C GLY A 301 -7.38 -25.40 -20.86
N LEU A 302 -7.27 -24.72 -19.73
CA LEU A 302 -7.07 -23.27 -19.66
C LEU A 302 -5.58 -22.90 -19.83
N LEU A 303 -4.74 -23.91 -20.06
CA LEU A 303 -3.33 -23.72 -20.37
C LEU A 303 -3.18 -23.10 -21.75
N TYR A 304 -2.48 -22.02 -21.79
CA TYR A 304 -2.10 -21.33 -23.01
C TYR A 304 -0.60 -21.61 -23.29
N ASP A 305 -0.29 -21.68 -24.55
CA ASP A 305 1.08 -21.80 -25.03
C ASP A 305 1.83 -20.45 -25.03
N GLN A 306 1.18 -19.36 -24.64
CA GLN A 306 1.71 -18.01 -24.57
C GLN A 306 1.53 -17.42 -23.18
N LEU A 307 2.51 -16.61 -22.78
CA LEU A 307 2.42 -15.85 -21.53
C LEU A 307 1.33 -14.78 -21.60
N ASP A 308 0.58 -14.60 -20.51
CA ASP A 308 -0.50 -13.62 -20.40
C ASP A 308 0.04 -12.18 -20.41
N VAL A 309 1.20 -11.98 -19.78
CA VAL A 309 1.80 -10.65 -19.68
C VAL A 309 3.16 -10.65 -20.36
N SER A 310 3.32 -9.76 -21.35
CA SER A 310 4.60 -9.57 -22.02
C SER A 310 5.63 -8.91 -21.11
N THR A 311 6.93 -9.17 -21.36
CA THR A 311 8.02 -8.50 -20.65
C THR A 311 7.94 -6.98 -20.82
N GLU A 312 7.59 -6.49 -22.01
CA GLU A 312 7.44 -5.05 -22.27
C GLU A 312 6.34 -4.42 -21.42
N ASP A 313 5.20 -5.09 -21.26
CA ASP A 313 4.10 -4.59 -20.42
C ASP A 313 4.50 -4.56 -18.94
N MET A 314 5.17 -5.59 -18.46
CA MET A 314 5.71 -5.61 -17.08
C MET A 314 6.71 -4.47 -16.85
N GLU A 315 7.63 -4.24 -17.78
CA GLU A 315 8.62 -3.14 -17.72
C GLU A 315 7.93 -1.75 -17.73
N ASN A 316 6.79 -1.60 -18.41
CA ASN A 316 6.04 -0.36 -18.42
C ASN A 316 5.32 -0.13 -17.07
N VAL A 317 4.74 -1.17 -16.47
CA VAL A 317 4.15 -1.09 -15.12
C VAL A 317 5.24 -0.81 -14.07
N ASP A 318 6.39 -1.46 -14.20
CA ASP A 318 7.54 -1.23 -13.34
C ASP A 318 8.03 0.22 -13.41
N LEU A 319 8.19 0.75 -14.62
CA LEU A 319 8.54 2.16 -14.84
C LEU A 319 7.49 3.11 -14.24
N TYR A 320 6.20 2.83 -14.46
CA TYR A 320 5.12 3.63 -13.86
C TYR A 320 5.28 3.72 -12.35
N MET A 321 5.40 2.58 -11.67
CA MET A 321 5.54 2.52 -10.21
C MET A 321 6.81 3.22 -9.71
N GLN A 322 7.95 3.08 -10.41
CA GLN A 322 9.19 3.75 -10.06
C GLN A 322 9.15 5.27 -10.31
N SER A 323 8.31 5.70 -11.23
CA SER A 323 8.21 7.10 -11.67
C SER A 323 7.15 7.91 -10.91
N LEU A 324 6.39 7.29 -10.02
CA LEU A 324 5.42 7.98 -9.19
C LEU A 324 6.11 9.01 -8.29
N GLY A 325 5.61 10.25 -8.36
CA GLY A 325 6.09 11.33 -7.52
C GLY A 325 5.58 11.22 -6.09
N VAL A 326 6.36 11.71 -5.14
CA VAL A 326 5.97 11.74 -3.73
C VAL A 326 5.38 13.10 -3.40
N PRO A 327 4.17 13.17 -2.83
CA PRO A 327 3.60 14.45 -2.41
C PRO A 327 4.50 15.20 -1.42
N ALA A 328 4.64 16.50 -1.63
CA ALA A 328 5.34 17.37 -0.73
C ALA A 328 4.68 17.42 0.65
N ARG A 329 5.47 17.68 1.69
CA ARG A 329 4.91 18.06 3.01
C ARG A 329 4.08 19.33 2.89
N ARG A 330 2.98 19.35 3.60
CA ARG A 330 2.02 20.47 3.59
C ARG A 330 2.09 21.26 4.89
N ASN A 331 1.64 22.52 4.85
CA ASN A 331 1.49 23.38 6.03
C ASN A 331 2.76 23.49 6.89
N VAL A 332 3.94 23.42 6.27
CA VAL A 332 5.24 23.35 6.98
C VAL A 332 5.56 24.58 7.85
N ASN A 333 4.87 25.69 7.63
CA ASN A 333 4.99 26.92 8.42
C ASN A 333 3.89 27.08 9.48
N ASP A 334 2.96 26.15 9.58
CA ASP A 334 1.91 26.13 10.60
C ASP A 334 2.51 25.84 11.98
N ALA A 335 2.15 26.64 12.98
CA ALA A 335 2.69 26.51 14.33
C ALA A 335 2.36 25.14 14.97
N HIS A 336 1.16 24.61 14.70
CA HIS A 336 0.74 23.29 15.18
C HIS A 336 1.54 22.18 14.50
N VAL A 337 1.82 22.29 13.20
CA VAL A 337 2.65 21.32 12.46
C VAL A 337 4.10 21.34 12.97
N ILE A 338 4.68 22.52 13.19
CA ILE A 338 6.04 22.66 13.73
C ILE A 338 6.11 22.08 15.15
N ARG A 339 5.16 22.42 16.02
CA ARG A 339 5.11 21.86 17.36
C ARG A 339 4.86 20.35 17.31
N GLY A 340 4.01 19.88 16.43
CA GLY A 340 3.72 18.46 16.25
C GLY A 340 4.96 17.65 15.86
N GLU A 341 5.84 18.21 15.02
CA GLU A 341 7.14 17.61 14.72
C GLU A 341 8.02 17.50 15.97
N GLN A 342 8.04 18.54 16.83
CA GLN A 342 8.74 18.48 18.11
C GLN A 342 8.18 17.37 19.00
N MET A 343 6.84 17.20 19.04
CA MET A 343 6.19 16.14 19.80
C MET A 343 6.52 14.75 19.24
N PHE A 344 6.64 14.61 17.94
CA PHE A 344 7.10 13.38 17.28
C PHE A 344 8.49 12.96 17.74
N TYR A 345 9.42 13.91 17.87
CA TYR A 345 10.74 13.66 18.44
C TYR A 345 10.70 13.39 19.95
N GLN A 346 9.87 14.10 20.70
CA GLN A 346 9.70 13.87 22.14
C GLN A 346 9.12 12.49 22.44
N ALA A 347 8.15 12.03 21.64
CA ALA A 347 7.59 10.69 21.71
C ALA A 347 8.55 9.60 21.20
N LYS A 348 9.76 9.96 20.75
CA LYS A 348 10.77 9.02 20.22
C LYS A 348 10.34 8.27 18.95
N CYS A 349 9.30 8.72 18.25
CA CYS A 349 8.85 8.10 17.01
C CYS A 349 9.95 8.06 15.94
N HIS A 350 10.82 9.09 15.91
CA HIS A 350 11.94 9.21 14.99
C HIS A 350 13.02 8.12 15.14
N LEU A 351 13.00 7.32 16.19
CA LEU A 351 13.99 6.25 16.38
C LEU A 351 13.76 5.08 15.40
N CYS A 352 12.50 4.84 15.00
CA CYS A 352 12.11 3.93 13.92
C CYS A 352 11.72 4.71 12.66
N HIS A 353 10.96 5.77 12.82
CA HIS A 353 10.55 6.66 11.71
C HIS A 353 11.63 7.70 11.41
N VAL A 354 12.80 7.22 10.99
CA VAL A 354 13.97 8.06 10.63
C VAL A 354 13.56 9.05 9.54
N THR A 355 13.84 10.32 9.81
CA THR A 355 13.29 11.41 8.99
C THR A 355 14.00 11.61 7.68
N THR A 356 15.27 11.26 7.58
CA THR A 356 16.11 11.56 6.42
C THR A 356 16.96 10.37 6.03
N LEU A 357 16.96 10.04 4.76
CA LEU A 357 17.81 9.05 4.12
C LEU A 357 18.37 9.60 2.80
N HIS A 358 19.32 8.88 2.24
CA HIS A 358 19.95 9.21 0.97
C HIS A 358 19.75 8.09 -0.04
N THR A 359 19.60 8.48 -1.29
CA THR A 359 19.64 7.51 -2.40
C THR A 359 21.06 7.32 -2.91
N GLN A 360 21.31 6.17 -3.53
CA GLN A 360 22.60 5.85 -4.16
C GLN A 360 23.06 6.97 -5.09
N PRO A 361 24.36 7.07 -5.40
CA PRO A 361 24.87 8.07 -6.34
C PRO A 361 24.14 8.03 -7.68
N ARG A 362 24.09 9.15 -8.38
CA ARG A 362 23.53 9.21 -9.75
C ARG A 362 24.23 8.24 -10.67
N GLY A 363 23.46 7.60 -11.54
CA GLY A 363 23.95 6.61 -12.48
C GLY A 363 24.14 5.22 -11.88
N SER A 364 23.75 5.00 -10.61
CA SER A 364 23.68 3.65 -10.05
C SER A 364 22.58 2.88 -10.74
N THR A 365 22.89 1.66 -11.16
CA THR A 365 21.91 0.72 -11.69
C THR A 365 21.08 0.17 -10.53
N LEU A 366 19.76 0.22 -10.65
CA LEU A 366 18.86 -0.41 -9.69
C LEU A 366 18.90 -1.93 -9.84
N LEU A 367 18.44 -2.65 -8.81
CA LEU A 367 18.49 -4.12 -8.75
C LEU A 367 17.79 -4.81 -9.93
N ALA A 368 16.75 -4.21 -10.50
CA ALA A 368 16.07 -4.69 -11.71
C ALA A 368 16.86 -4.48 -13.01
N GLY A 369 18.08 -3.91 -12.94
CA GLY A 369 18.85 -3.52 -14.10
C GLY A 369 18.41 -2.23 -14.77
N THR A 370 17.39 -1.57 -14.20
CA THR A 370 16.90 -0.28 -14.70
C THR A 370 17.78 0.84 -14.21
N GLU A 371 18.30 1.65 -15.13
CA GLU A 371 19.06 2.84 -14.79
C GLU A 371 18.13 4.07 -14.82
N LEU A 372 17.85 4.63 -13.63
CA LEU A 372 17.04 5.83 -13.47
C LEU A 372 17.85 6.91 -12.75
N PRO A 373 18.66 7.68 -13.50
CA PRO A 373 19.63 8.61 -12.92
C PRO A 373 18.99 9.70 -12.05
N TRP A 374 17.72 10.01 -12.27
CA TRP A 374 16.99 11.00 -11.47
C TRP A 374 16.67 10.53 -10.05
N LEU A 375 16.63 9.21 -9.81
CA LEU A 375 16.40 8.65 -8.48
C LEU A 375 17.66 8.70 -7.61
N GLY A 376 18.84 8.75 -8.24
CA GLY A 376 20.12 8.79 -7.55
C GLY A 376 20.52 10.18 -7.05
N GLY A 377 21.35 10.23 -5.99
CA GLY A 377 21.92 11.45 -5.42
C GLY A 377 20.87 12.39 -4.81
N GLN A 378 19.80 11.83 -4.24
CA GLN A 378 18.73 12.58 -3.60
C GLN A 378 18.82 12.49 -2.09
N VAL A 379 18.40 13.56 -1.41
CA VAL A 379 18.00 13.53 0.00
C VAL A 379 16.51 13.33 0.06
N ILE A 380 16.07 12.32 0.79
CA ILE A 380 14.66 11.94 0.89
C ILE A 380 14.21 11.91 2.35
N HIS A 381 12.92 12.14 2.57
CA HIS A 381 12.32 12.19 3.91
C HIS A 381 11.18 11.17 4.03
N PRO A 382 11.48 9.85 4.07
CA PRO A 382 10.47 8.82 4.13
C PRO A 382 9.82 8.68 5.51
N TYR A 383 10.45 9.15 6.56
CA TYR A 383 10.05 8.85 7.94
C TYR A 383 9.97 7.33 8.18
N SER A 384 11.06 6.66 7.89
CA SER A 384 11.23 5.21 8.02
C SER A 384 12.72 4.86 8.01
N ASP A 385 13.12 3.91 8.81
CA ASP A 385 14.45 3.28 8.77
C ASP A 385 14.48 2.01 7.90
N PHE A 386 13.31 1.55 7.41
CA PHE A 386 13.13 0.31 6.65
C PHE A 386 13.59 -0.96 7.38
N LEU A 387 13.81 -0.88 8.69
CA LEU A 387 14.17 -2.02 9.53
C LEU A 387 12.91 -2.78 10.01
N LEU A 388 13.15 -3.99 10.45
CA LEU A 388 12.16 -4.81 11.15
C LEU A 388 12.19 -4.47 12.64
N HIS A 389 11.01 -4.24 13.20
CA HIS A 389 10.81 -4.05 14.63
C HIS A 389 9.75 -5.01 15.14
N ASP A 390 9.96 -5.55 16.33
CA ASP A 390 8.96 -6.35 17.05
C ASP A 390 7.83 -5.42 17.54
N MET A 391 6.67 -5.56 16.95
CA MET A 391 5.49 -4.75 17.29
C MET A 391 4.59 -5.40 18.35
N GLY A 392 5.10 -6.40 19.05
CA GLY A 392 4.42 -7.10 20.14
C GLY A 392 3.47 -8.19 19.66
N SER A 393 2.91 -8.89 20.62
CA SER A 393 1.96 -9.97 20.38
C SER A 393 0.60 -9.61 20.99
N GLU A 394 -0.47 -9.79 20.23
CA GLU A 394 -1.84 -9.61 20.73
C GLU A 394 -2.21 -10.55 21.87
N ILE A 395 -1.49 -11.67 22.01
CA ILE A 395 -1.66 -12.62 23.13
C ILE A 395 -1.27 -11.98 24.45
N MET A 396 -0.31 -11.04 24.42
CA MET A 396 0.21 -10.34 25.60
C MET A 396 -0.40 -8.91 25.75
N GLY A 397 -1.36 -8.52 24.91
CA GLY A 397 -1.98 -7.20 24.95
C GLY A 397 -2.06 -6.53 23.57
N VAL A 398 -1.69 -5.25 23.51
CA VAL A 398 -1.69 -4.47 22.28
C VAL A 398 -0.43 -4.80 21.47
N GLY A 399 -0.61 -5.07 20.18
CA GLY A 399 0.49 -5.40 19.28
C GLY A 399 0.02 -5.84 17.91
N LEU A 400 0.96 -6.17 17.04
CA LEU A 400 0.70 -6.57 15.66
C LEU A 400 1.40 -7.89 15.37
N ASN A 401 0.64 -8.95 15.14
CA ASN A 401 1.16 -10.26 14.78
C ASN A 401 0.28 -10.90 13.70
N ASP A 402 0.90 -11.32 12.60
CA ASP A 402 0.22 -12.07 11.53
C ASP A 402 0.70 -13.51 11.38
N ASN A 403 1.53 -13.97 12.32
CA ASN A 403 2.14 -15.30 12.34
C ASN A 403 2.95 -15.69 11.09
N TYR A 404 3.06 -14.78 10.12
CA TYR A 404 3.72 -15.01 8.84
C TYR A 404 5.22 -14.72 8.93
N VAL A 405 6.03 -15.72 8.61
CA VAL A 405 7.50 -15.61 8.61
C VAL A 405 8.00 -15.34 7.18
N SER A 406 8.87 -14.34 7.02
CA SER A 406 9.46 -14.01 5.72
C SER A 406 10.91 -13.58 5.85
N GLY A 407 11.85 -14.37 5.32
CA GLY A 407 13.28 -14.14 5.53
C GLY A 407 13.61 -14.22 7.03
N LEU A 408 14.17 -13.16 7.59
CA LEU A 408 14.46 -13.04 9.02
C LEU A 408 13.28 -12.47 9.83
N ALA A 409 12.22 -11.99 9.17
CA ALA A 409 11.06 -11.42 9.82
C ALA A 409 10.15 -12.50 10.43
N ARG A 410 9.83 -12.37 11.72
CA ARG A 410 8.84 -13.19 12.42
C ARG A 410 7.43 -12.61 12.27
N GLY A 411 6.41 -13.32 12.75
CA GLY A 411 5.02 -12.90 12.67
C GLY A 411 4.73 -11.52 13.26
N ASN A 412 5.38 -11.19 14.38
CA ASN A 412 5.25 -9.91 15.08
C ASN A 412 6.24 -8.83 14.64
N GLU A 413 7.16 -9.14 13.72
CA GLU A 413 8.15 -8.18 13.23
C GLU A 413 7.69 -7.55 11.92
N TRP A 414 7.74 -6.23 11.87
CA TRP A 414 7.24 -5.42 10.76
C TRP A 414 8.25 -4.37 10.34
N ARG A 415 8.35 -4.18 9.02
CA ARG A 415 9.13 -3.07 8.47
C ARG A 415 8.48 -1.74 8.82
N THR A 416 9.24 -0.78 9.30
CA THR A 416 8.76 0.59 9.50
C THR A 416 8.21 1.14 8.18
N THR A 417 6.90 1.40 8.14
CA THR A 417 6.24 1.91 6.93
C THR A 417 6.60 3.37 6.71
N PRO A 418 6.98 3.79 5.48
CA PRO A 418 7.16 5.20 5.16
C PRO A 418 5.90 6.02 5.43
N LEU A 419 6.08 7.20 6.07
CA LEU A 419 4.95 8.06 6.41
C LEU A 419 4.71 9.18 5.38
N TRP A 420 5.60 9.37 4.39
CA TRP A 420 5.35 10.35 3.33
C TRP A 420 4.00 10.10 2.64
N GLY A 421 3.26 11.17 2.39
CA GLY A 421 1.92 11.10 1.81
C GLY A 421 0.82 10.58 2.73
N VAL A 422 1.13 10.07 3.96
CA VAL A 422 0.14 9.43 4.83
C VAL A 422 -1.06 10.33 5.16
N GLY A 423 -0.82 11.64 5.27
CA GLY A 423 -1.87 12.62 5.55
C GLY A 423 -2.86 12.85 4.39
N LEU A 424 -2.54 12.39 3.18
CA LEU A 424 -3.42 12.50 2.02
C LEU A 424 -4.33 11.28 1.81
N GLN A 425 -4.16 10.21 2.56
CA GLN A 425 -4.88 8.97 2.32
C GLN A 425 -6.40 9.15 2.30
N GLN A 426 -6.97 9.96 3.21
CA GLN A 426 -8.41 10.26 3.20
C GLN A 426 -8.83 10.97 1.90
N LYS A 427 -8.01 11.90 1.41
CA LYS A 427 -8.34 12.66 0.21
C LYS A 427 -8.20 11.81 -1.07
N VAL A 428 -7.17 10.98 -1.15
CA VAL A 428 -6.87 10.15 -2.34
C VAL A 428 -7.75 8.90 -2.39
N ASN A 429 -7.90 8.21 -1.28
CA ASN A 429 -8.52 6.89 -1.23
C ASN A 429 -9.88 6.85 -0.52
N GLY A 430 -10.32 7.95 0.11
CA GLY A 430 -11.64 8.04 0.76
C GLY A 430 -11.71 7.49 2.18
N HIS A 431 -10.61 6.95 2.72
CA HIS A 431 -10.57 6.33 4.04
C HIS A 431 -9.26 6.57 4.80
N THR A 432 -9.27 6.27 6.11
CA THR A 432 -8.10 6.37 7.00
C THR A 432 -7.81 5.06 7.72
N TYR A 433 -8.03 3.91 7.07
CA TYR A 433 -7.65 2.63 7.65
C TYR A 433 -6.15 2.43 7.53
N PHE A 434 -5.47 2.32 8.69
CA PHE A 434 -4.02 2.20 8.81
C PHE A 434 -3.62 0.81 9.33
N LEU A 435 -2.31 0.60 9.46
CA LEU A 435 -1.63 -0.64 9.79
C LEU A 435 -1.75 -1.68 8.66
N HIS A 436 -1.28 -2.90 8.90
CA HIS A 436 -1.20 -3.93 7.86
C HIS A 436 -2.56 -4.51 7.47
N ASP A 437 -3.52 -4.48 8.37
CA ASP A 437 -4.85 -5.09 8.22
C ASP A 437 -6.01 -4.08 8.32
N GLY A 438 -5.70 -2.79 8.36
CA GLY A 438 -6.73 -1.74 8.38
C GLY A 438 -7.45 -1.57 9.71
N ARG A 439 -6.95 -2.17 10.80
CA ARG A 439 -7.60 -2.11 12.12
C ARG A 439 -7.68 -0.72 12.74
N ALA A 440 -6.74 0.15 12.44
CA ALA A 440 -6.71 1.51 12.95
C ALA A 440 -7.49 2.44 12.01
N ARG A 441 -8.55 3.08 12.52
CA ARG A 441 -9.45 3.96 11.76
C ARG A 441 -8.95 5.40 11.66
N ASN A 442 -7.92 5.76 12.43
CA ASN A 442 -7.32 7.08 12.48
C ASN A 442 -5.89 7.00 13.05
N PHE A 443 -5.18 8.14 13.06
CA PHE A 443 -3.80 8.21 13.56
C PHE A 443 -3.67 7.87 15.05
N VAL A 444 -4.63 8.29 15.88
CA VAL A 444 -4.59 7.97 17.31
C VAL A 444 -4.64 6.46 17.53
N GLU A 445 -5.56 5.77 16.87
CA GLU A 445 -5.65 4.31 16.95
C GLU A 445 -4.39 3.65 16.40
N ALA A 446 -3.84 4.15 15.28
CA ALA A 446 -2.59 3.63 14.73
C ALA A 446 -1.43 3.72 15.74
N ILE A 447 -1.27 4.87 16.42
CA ILE A 447 -0.25 5.05 17.46
C ILE A 447 -0.54 4.12 18.66
N MET A 448 -1.79 4.04 19.10
CA MET A 448 -2.18 3.27 20.28
C MET A 448 -2.11 1.74 20.06
N TRP A 449 -2.04 1.28 18.81
CA TRP A 449 -1.76 -0.13 18.47
C TRP A 449 -0.27 -0.49 18.50
N HIS A 450 0.64 0.46 18.66
CA HIS A 450 2.07 0.17 18.79
C HIS A 450 2.33 -0.59 20.10
N GLY A 451 2.80 -1.82 19.96
CA GLY A 451 3.28 -2.67 21.07
C GLY A 451 4.76 -2.99 20.91
N GLY A 452 5.29 -3.89 21.74
CA GLY A 452 6.68 -4.33 21.66
C GLY A 452 7.66 -3.16 21.66
N GLU A 453 8.49 -3.05 20.64
CA GLU A 453 9.47 -1.95 20.50
C GLU A 453 8.79 -0.57 20.37
N GLY A 454 7.54 -0.49 19.92
CA GLY A 454 6.77 0.76 19.85
C GLY A 454 6.11 1.17 21.19
N GLU A 455 6.14 0.32 22.21
CA GLU A 455 5.43 0.52 23.49
C GLU A 455 5.87 1.79 24.22
N ALA A 456 7.16 2.07 24.28
CA ALA A 456 7.69 3.25 24.94
C ALA A 456 7.21 4.55 24.27
N SER A 457 7.27 4.61 22.94
CA SER A 457 6.81 5.75 22.15
C SER A 457 5.31 5.97 22.29
N LYS A 458 4.51 4.90 22.23
CA LYS A 458 3.07 4.94 22.51
C LYS A 458 2.78 5.52 23.89
N ASN A 459 3.49 5.07 24.92
CA ASN A 459 3.28 5.55 26.28
C ASN A 459 3.67 7.02 26.46
N LEU A 460 4.73 7.47 25.78
CA LEU A 460 5.07 8.91 25.75
C LEU A 460 3.95 9.72 25.10
N PHE A 461 3.43 9.31 23.96
CA PHE A 461 2.27 9.95 23.30
C PHE A 461 1.04 9.95 24.21
N LYS A 462 0.72 8.80 24.83
CA LYS A 462 -0.44 8.65 25.73
C LYS A 462 -0.42 9.64 26.88
N ASN A 463 0.76 9.96 27.41
CA ASN A 463 0.95 10.86 28.56
C ASN A 463 1.10 12.33 28.16
N MET A 464 1.08 12.68 26.90
CA MET A 464 1.07 14.07 26.43
C MET A 464 -0.25 14.76 26.80
N SER A 465 -0.22 16.08 26.89
CA SER A 465 -1.44 16.88 26.95
C SER A 465 -2.27 16.69 25.66
N LYS A 466 -3.59 16.93 25.74
CA LYS A 466 -4.44 16.85 24.54
C LYS A 466 -3.92 17.74 23.41
N THR A 467 -3.49 18.97 23.73
CA THR A 467 -2.92 19.89 22.74
C THR A 467 -1.69 19.31 22.06
N ASP A 468 -0.78 18.69 22.81
CA ASP A 468 0.43 18.08 22.24
C ASP A 468 0.12 16.86 21.36
N ARG A 469 -0.89 16.05 21.76
CA ARG A 469 -1.38 14.96 20.91
C ARG A 469 -1.99 15.48 19.62
N ASP A 470 -2.83 16.50 19.70
CA ASP A 470 -3.47 17.13 18.53
C ASP A 470 -2.42 17.74 17.57
N ASP A 471 -1.39 18.37 18.12
CA ASP A 471 -0.28 18.93 17.32
C ASP A 471 0.52 17.83 16.62
N LEU A 472 0.83 16.71 17.31
CA LEU A 472 1.48 15.56 16.69
C LEU A 472 0.62 14.98 15.54
N ILE A 473 -0.69 14.90 15.72
CA ILE A 473 -1.61 14.46 14.65
C ILE A 473 -1.63 15.47 13.50
N ALA A 474 -1.56 16.79 13.77
CA ALA A 474 -1.45 17.82 12.72
C ALA A 474 -0.15 17.65 11.90
N PHE A 475 0.95 17.33 12.56
CA PHE A 475 2.20 17.00 11.89
C PHE A 475 2.06 15.76 10.97
N LEU A 476 1.50 14.63 11.46
CA LEU A 476 1.28 13.44 10.64
C LEU A 476 0.36 13.71 9.43
N LYS A 477 -0.64 14.58 9.60
CA LYS A 477 -1.51 15.03 8.51
C LYS A 477 -0.77 15.92 7.49
N SER A 478 0.35 16.51 7.86
CA SER A 478 1.16 17.33 6.97
C SER A 478 2.08 16.51 6.05
N LEU A 479 2.36 15.26 6.42
CA LEU A 479 3.21 14.33 5.65
C LEU A 479 2.48 13.78 4.37
#